data_e20ca51e53610f5d215e5ae53c1d53ee
#
_entry.id   e20ca51e53610f5d215e5ae53c1d53ee
#
_cell.length_a   1.000
_cell.length_b   1.000
_cell.length_c   1.000
_cell.angle_alpha   90.00
_cell.angle_beta   90.00
_cell.angle_gamma   90.00
#
_symmetry.space_group_name_H-M   'P 1'
#
loop_
_entity.id
_entity.type
_entity.pdbx_description
1 polymer ?
#
loop_
_entity_poly.entity_id
_entity_poly.type
_entity_poly.pdbx_seq_one_letter_code
_entity_poly.pdbx_strand_id
1 'polypeptide(L)'
;MVRLRRVRIDAPGWSRRRAGRGFVYLDLDKLRIVDEEHLERITTLAIPPAWREVWISPWPNGHIQAAGLDDAERRQYLYHQQWTVRRGRLKHDHVLDVARRLPAARRRVRADLALELSLIHI
;
A
#
# COMPACT_ATOMS: atom_id res chain seq x y z
N MET A 1 -7.10 9.37 -15.12
CA MET A 1 -6.89 9.10 -13.68
C MET A 1 -7.40 7.70 -13.36
N VAL A 2 -6.57 6.89 -12.76
CA VAL A 2 -6.95 5.51 -12.39
C VAL A 2 -7.93 5.56 -11.21
N ARG A 3 -9.07 4.89 -11.37
CA ARG A 3 -10.05 4.76 -10.29
C ARG A 3 -9.61 3.62 -9.36
N LEU A 4 -9.26 3.95 -8.12
CA LEU A 4 -8.83 2.97 -7.14
C LEU A 4 -10.01 2.24 -6.52
N ARG A 5 -9.84 0.93 -6.34
CA ARG A 5 -10.78 0.07 -5.67
C ARG A 5 -10.32 -0.18 -4.24
N ARG A 6 -11.20 -0.01 -3.26
CA ARG A 6 -10.89 -0.41 -1.89
C ARG A 6 -10.88 -1.92 -1.78
N VAL A 7 -9.80 -2.46 -1.22
CA VAL A 7 -9.66 -3.90 -0.99
C VAL A 7 -9.32 -4.15 0.48
N ARG A 8 -9.60 -5.39 0.93
CA ARG A 8 -9.30 -5.82 2.30
C ARG A 8 -8.35 -7.00 2.24
N ILE A 9 -7.33 -6.99 3.08
CA ILE A 9 -6.33 -8.06 3.13
C ILE A 9 -6.87 -9.34 3.76
N ASP A 10 -8.00 -9.28 4.48
CA ASP A 10 -8.70 -10.43 5.02
C ASP A 10 -9.66 -11.07 4.01
N ALA A 11 -9.88 -10.42 2.86
CA ALA A 11 -10.65 -10.99 1.75
C ALA A 11 -9.80 -11.99 0.96
N PRO A 12 -10.43 -12.88 0.18
CA PRO A 12 -9.67 -13.79 -0.69
C PRO A 12 -8.79 -13.01 -1.66
N GLY A 13 -7.54 -13.43 -1.77
CA GLY A 13 -6.55 -12.83 -2.66
C GLY A 13 -5.57 -13.86 -3.17
N TRP A 14 -4.66 -13.42 -4.03
CA TRP A 14 -3.60 -14.29 -4.53
C TRP A 14 -2.56 -14.49 -3.44
N SER A 15 -1.82 -15.59 -3.54
CA SER A 15 -0.79 -15.95 -2.57
C SER A 15 0.54 -16.20 -3.26
N ARG A 16 1.62 -16.18 -2.48
CA ARG A 16 2.97 -16.48 -2.95
C ARG A 16 3.46 -17.73 -2.25
N ARG A 17 4.05 -18.65 -3.01
CA ARG A 17 4.64 -19.88 -2.50
C ARG A 17 6.09 -19.95 -2.95
N ARG A 18 6.97 -20.36 -2.05
CA ARG A 18 8.37 -20.57 -2.38
C ARG A 18 8.52 -21.81 -3.28
N ALA A 19 9.27 -21.68 -4.36
CA ALA A 19 9.58 -22.76 -5.29
C ALA A 19 11.06 -22.67 -5.67
N GLY A 20 11.88 -23.57 -5.13
CA GLY A 20 13.33 -23.54 -5.34
C GLY A 20 13.93 -22.21 -4.87
N ARG A 21 14.65 -21.52 -5.77
CA ARG A 21 15.27 -20.23 -5.47
C ARG A 21 14.35 -19.03 -5.71
N GLY A 22 13.17 -19.27 -6.22
CA GLY A 22 12.21 -18.22 -6.54
C GLY A 22 10.86 -18.45 -5.90
N PHE A 23 9.84 -17.88 -6.51
CA PHE A 23 8.47 -17.97 -6.04
C PHE A 23 7.53 -18.29 -7.18
N VAL A 24 6.45 -18.99 -6.86
CA VAL A 24 5.29 -19.11 -7.72
C VAL A 24 4.12 -18.37 -7.07
N TYR A 25 3.21 -17.88 -7.88
CA TYR A 25 2.05 -17.14 -7.43
C TYR A 25 0.81 -17.92 -7.76
N LEU A 26 -0.11 -17.98 -6.79
CA LEU A 26 -1.33 -18.78 -6.89
C LEU A 26 -2.54 -17.85 -6.88
N ASP A 27 -3.51 -18.17 -7.73
CA ASP A 27 -4.76 -17.43 -7.80
C ASP A 27 -5.76 -17.86 -6.70
N LEU A 28 -7.00 -17.38 -6.78
CA LEU A 28 -8.04 -17.70 -5.80
C LEU A 28 -8.36 -19.19 -5.75
N ASP A 29 -8.18 -19.92 -6.84
CA ASP A 29 -8.41 -21.35 -6.94
C ASP A 29 -7.16 -22.19 -6.60
N LYS A 30 -6.10 -21.51 -6.13
CA LYS A 30 -4.81 -22.13 -5.82
C LYS A 30 -4.09 -22.70 -7.05
N LEU A 31 -4.45 -22.19 -8.24
CA LEU A 31 -3.77 -22.54 -9.48
C LEU A 31 -2.64 -21.55 -9.73
N ARG A 32 -1.56 -22.04 -10.34
CA ARG A 32 -0.40 -21.21 -10.66
C ARG A 32 -0.77 -20.13 -11.67
N ILE A 33 -0.45 -18.88 -11.35
CA ILE A 33 -0.63 -17.76 -12.24
C ILE A 33 0.46 -17.82 -13.32
N VAL A 34 0.02 -17.87 -14.57
CA VAL A 34 0.92 -17.92 -15.74
C VAL A 34 0.76 -16.73 -16.68
N ASP A 35 -0.24 -15.88 -16.45
CA ASP A 35 -0.50 -14.68 -17.23
C ASP A 35 0.64 -13.69 -17.06
N GLU A 36 1.25 -13.28 -18.18
CA GLU A 36 2.41 -12.38 -18.18
C GLU A 36 2.09 -11.01 -17.58
N GLU A 37 0.90 -10.47 -17.83
CA GLU A 37 0.50 -9.18 -17.27
C GLU A 37 0.41 -9.22 -15.74
N HIS A 38 -0.14 -10.29 -15.21
CA HIS A 38 -0.23 -10.48 -13.77
C HIS A 38 1.15 -10.66 -13.14
N LEU A 39 2.00 -11.46 -13.76
CA LEU A 39 3.36 -11.69 -13.29
C LEU A 39 4.21 -10.42 -13.35
N GLU A 40 4.07 -9.63 -14.41
CA GLU A 40 4.75 -8.34 -14.54
C GLU A 40 4.32 -7.37 -13.44
N ARG A 41 3.03 -7.28 -13.17
CA ARG A 41 2.50 -6.45 -12.08
C ARG A 41 3.08 -6.87 -10.73
N ILE A 42 3.11 -8.16 -10.45
CA ILE A 42 3.66 -8.71 -9.20
C ILE A 42 5.16 -8.41 -9.10
N THR A 43 5.90 -8.59 -10.18
CA THR A 43 7.33 -8.29 -10.24
C THR A 43 7.61 -6.81 -9.96
N THR A 44 6.79 -5.92 -10.53
CA THR A 44 6.90 -4.48 -10.33
C THR A 44 6.65 -4.07 -8.88
N LEU A 45 5.81 -4.80 -8.16
CA LEU A 45 5.57 -4.55 -6.74
C LEU A 45 6.82 -4.75 -5.88
N ALA A 46 7.77 -5.55 -6.34
CA ALA A 46 9.02 -5.84 -5.62
C ALA A 46 8.76 -6.31 -4.18
N ILE A 47 7.89 -7.30 -4.02
CA ILE A 47 7.56 -7.84 -2.69
C ILE A 47 8.82 -8.43 -2.07
N PRO A 48 9.21 -8.00 -0.85
CA PRO A 48 10.43 -8.51 -0.22
C PRO A 48 10.42 -10.04 -0.08
N PRO A 49 11.53 -10.72 -0.43
CA PRO A 49 11.58 -12.19 -0.33
C PRO A 49 11.40 -12.74 1.09
N ALA A 50 11.76 -11.93 2.10
CA ALA A 50 11.67 -12.32 3.50
C ALA A 50 10.24 -12.32 4.05
N TRP A 51 9.29 -11.69 3.33
CA TRP A 51 7.91 -11.63 3.79
C TRP A 51 7.27 -13.01 3.75
N ARG A 52 6.46 -13.29 4.78
CA ARG A 52 5.67 -14.52 4.89
C ARG A 52 4.18 -14.19 4.84
N GLU A 53 3.35 -15.20 4.57
CA GLU A 53 1.90 -15.05 4.49
C GLU A 53 1.49 -13.89 3.57
N VAL A 54 2.08 -13.89 2.37
CA VAL A 54 1.87 -12.81 1.40
C VAL A 54 0.48 -12.91 0.79
N TRP A 55 -0.25 -11.79 0.86
CA TRP A 55 -1.52 -11.58 0.18
C TRP A 55 -1.30 -10.60 -0.97
N ILE A 56 -1.84 -10.90 -2.14
CA ILE A 56 -1.70 -10.06 -3.33
C ILE A 56 -3.09 -9.76 -3.88
N SER A 57 -3.37 -8.48 -4.16
CA SER A 57 -4.65 -8.07 -4.72
C SER A 57 -4.86 -8.69 -6.11
N PRO A 58 -6.00 -9.34 -6.35
CA PRO A 58 -6.38 -9.79 -7.69
C PRO A 58 -6.67 -8.63 -8.65
N TRP A 59 -6.94 -7.44 -8.10
CA TRP A 59 -7.32 -6.27 -8.90
C TRP A 59 -6.13 -5.33 -9.09
N PRO A 60 -5.78 -4.98 -10.35
CA PRO A 60 -4.70 -4.03 -10.59
C PRO A 60 -4.94 -2.64 -10.00
N ASN A 61 -6.18 -2.28 -9.80
CA ASN A 61 -6.58 -0.99 -9.22
C ASN A 61 -6.87 -1.02 -7.72
N GLY A 62 -6.55 -2.13 -7.03
CA GLY A 62 -6.68 -2.19 -5.58
C GLY A 62 -5.76 -1.18 -4.91
N HIS A 63 -6.25 -0.44 -3.91
CA HIS A 63 -5.43 0.55 -3.20
C HIS A 63 -4.29 -0.10 -2.40
N ILE A 64 -4.51 -1.31 -1.88
CA ILE A 64 -3.46 -2.17 -1.33
C ILE A 64 -3.16 -3.23 -2.37
N GLN A 65 -1.92 -3.29 -2.85
CA GLN A 65 -1.51 -4.26 -3.87
C GLN A 65 -0.97 -5.55 -3.25
N ALA A 66 -0.31 -5.46 -2.12
CA ALA A 66 0.19 -6.64 -1.42
C ALA A 66 0.31 -6.38 0.07
N ALA A 67 0.29 -7.44 0.85
CA ALA A 67 0.54 -7.40 2.28
C ALA A 67 1.29 -8.68 2.70
N GLY A 68 2.04 -8.61 3.78
CA GLY A 68 2.77 -9.77 4.29
C GLY A 68 3.34 -9.49 5.67
N LEU A 69 3.95 -10.51 6.25
CA LEU A 69 4.65 -10.42 7.53
C LEU A 69 6.15 -10.32 7.28
N ASP A 70 6.80 -9.34 7.88
CA ASP A 70 8.26 -9.19 7.80
C ASP A 70 8.99 -10.11 8.78
N ASP A 71 10.33 -10.01 8.85
CA ASP A 71 11.16 -10.83 9.74
C ASP A 71 10.82 -10.65 11.23
N ALA A 72 10.31 -9.48 11.60
CA ALA A 72 9.91 -9.19 12.96
C ALA A 72 8.42 -9.51 13.21
N GLU A 73 7.79 -10.25 12.30
CA GLU A 73 6.38 -10.64 12.35
C GLU A 73 5.42 -9.44 12.35
N ARG A 74 5.86 -8.31 11.80
CA ARG A 74 5.03 -7.12 11.65
C ARG A 74 4.33 -7.14 10.31
N ARG A 75 3.04 -6.75 10.29
CA ARG A 75 2.27 -6.62 9.06
C ARG A 75 2.76 -5.44 8.26
N GLN A 76 3.15 -5.69 7.01
CA GLN A 76 3.60 -4.68 6.06
C GLN A 76 2.66 -4.64 4.85
N TYR A 77 2.58 -3.48 4.19
CA TYR A 77 1.69 -3.26 3.07
C TYR A 77 2.44 -2.61 1.91
N LEU A 78 2.05 -2.98 0.69
CA LEU A 78 2.46 -2.28 -0.53
C LEU A 78 1.21 -1.67 -1.16
N TYR A 79 1.21 -0.36 -1.32
CA TYR A 79 0.07 0.39 -1.84
C TYR A 79 0.19 0.65 -3.32
N HIS A 80 -0.96 0.84 -3.97
CA HIS A 80 -0.98 1.31 -5.36
C HIS A 80 -0.30 2.67 -5.43
N GLN A 81 0.48 2.89 -6.51
CA GLN A 81 1.21 4.14 -6.70
C GLN A 81 0.29 5.37 -6.64
N GLN A 82 -0.88 5.30 -7.25
CA GLN A 82 -1.85 6.39 -7.23
C GLN A 82 -2.43 6.66 -5.84
N TRP A 83 -2.55 5.65 -5.00
CA TRP A 83 -2.96 5.82 -3.62
C TRP A 83 -1.94 6.64 -2.84
N THR A 84 -0.66 6.33 -2.98
CA THR A 84 0.43 7.04 -2.32
C THR A 84 0.49 8.51 -2.77
N VAL A 85 0.36 8.77 -4.07
CA VAL A 85 0.33 10.13 -4.63
C VAL A 85 -0.88 10.90 -4.11
N ARG A 86 -2.06 10.28 -4.12
CA ARG A 86 -3.31 10.91 -3.67
C ARG A 86 -3.25 11.31 -2.19
N ARG A 87 -2.73 10.43 -1.34
CA ARG A 87 -2.54 10.73 0.08
C ARG A 87 -1.59 11.90 0.28
N GLY A 88 -0.49 11.94 -0.45
CA GLY A 88 0.47 13.03 -0.40
C GLY A 88 -0.15 14.38 -0.79
N ARG A 89 -0.95 14.40 -1.85
CA ARG A 89 -1.67 15.61 -2.30
C ARG A 89 -2.66 16.11 -1.26
N LEU A 90 -3.47 15.23 -0.69
CA LEU A 90 -4.44 15.60 0.32
C LEU A 90 -3.79 16.23 1.54
N LYS A 91 -2.69 15.68 2.02
CA LYS A 91 -1.92 16.25 3.12
C LYS A 91 -1.35 17.61 2.78
N HIS A 92 -0.78 17.76 1.58
CA HIS A 92 -0.20 19.00 1.11
C HIS A 92 -1.26 20.11 0.98
N ASP A 93 -2.39 19.83 0.37
CA ASP A 93 -3.50 20.76 0.20
C ASP A 93 -4.05 21.22 1.54
N HIS A 94 -4.18 20.32 2.51
CA HIS A 94 -4.63 20.65 3.85
C HIS A 94 -3.66 21.61 4.55
N VAL A 95 -2.37 21.36 4.48
CA VAL A 95 -1.34 22.23 5.07
C VAL A 95 -1.37 23.62 4.44
N LEU A 96 -1.49 23.72 3.12
CA LEU A 96 -1.58 25.00 2.42
C LEU A 96 -2.84 25.77 2.79
N ASP A 97 -3.99 25.11 2.88
CA ASP A 97 -5.26 25.74 3.24
C ASP A 97 -5.20 26.32 4.65
N VAL A 98 -4.66 25.59 5.59
CA VAL A 98 -4.49 26.04 6.97
C VAL A 98 -3.49 27.22 7.04
N ALA A 99 -2.42 27.20 6.25
CA ALA A 99 -1.42 28.27 6.21
C ALA A 99 -1.97 29.58 5.65
N ARG A 100 -2.98 29.53 4.80
CA ARG A 100 -3.65 30.72 4.21
C ARG A 100 -4.59 31.43 5.17
N ARG A 101 -4.99 30.79 6.24
CA ARG A 101 -5.89 31.35 7.25
C ARG A 101 -5.08 32.06 8.33
N LEU A 102 -4.76 33.30 8.14
CA LEU A 102 -4.44 34.42 9.03
C LEU A 102 -3.70 34.21 10.38
N PRO A 103 -3.15 35.27 11.01
CA PRO A 103 -2.20 35.15 12.14
C PRO A 103 -2.68 34.30 13.32
N ALA A 104 -3.97 34.24 13.57
CA ALA A 104 -4.54 33.39 14.61
C ALA A 104 -4.40 31.88 14.30
N ALA A 105 -4.29 31.53 13.03
CA ALA A 105 -4.14 30.14 12.58
C ALA A 105 -2.71 29.61 12.68
N ARG A 106 -1.71 30.48 12.87
CA ARG A 106 -0.30 30.06 12.97
C ARG A 106 -0.06 29.12 14.16
N ARG A 107 -0.73 29.34 15.27
CA ARG A 107 -0.65 28.46 16.45
C ARG A 107 -1.32 27.10 16.18
N ARG A 108 -2.45 27.11 15.47
CA ARG A 108 -3.15 25.88 15.05
C ARG A 108 -2.32 25.10 14.05
N VAL A 109 -1.67 25.75 13.09
CA VAL A 109 -0.81 25.10 12.11
C VAL A 109 0.32 24.32 12.79
N ARG A 110 0.96 24.92 13.79
CA ARG A 110 2.02 24.24 14.55
C ARG A 110 1.51 23.03 15.31
N ALA A 111 0.33 23.13 15.94
CA ALA A 111 -0.29 22.03 16.65
C ALA A 111 -0.70 20.90 15.70
N ASP A 112 -1.30 21.24 14.56
CA ASP A 112 -1.73 20.28 13.56
C ASP A 112 -0.54 19.57 12.91
N LEU A 113 0.54 20.29 12.61
CA LEU A 113 1.77 19.71 12.09
C LEU A 113 2.42 18.77 13.09
N ALA A 114 2.42 19.11 14.37
CA ALA A 114 2.94 18.23 15.42
C ALA A 114 2.11 16.95 15.52
N LEU A 115 0.78 17.05 15.41
CA LEU A 115 -0.13 15.90 15.39
C LEU A 115 0.10 15.01 14.17
N GLU A 116 0.24 15.59 12.98
CA GLU A 116 0.52 14.83 11.76
C GLU A 116 1.86 14.11 11.81
N LEU A 117 2.90 14.75 12.33
CA LEU A 117 4.20 14.13 12.51
C LEU A 117 4.14 12.98 13.53
N SER A 118 3.35 13.14 14.58
CA SER A 118 3.11 12.07 15.56
C SER A 118 2.40 10.87 14.92
N LEU A 119 1.42 11.11 14.04
CA LEU A 119 0.70 10.05 13.33
C LEU A 119 1.57 9.32 12.31
N ILE A 120 2.52 10.00 11.68
CA ILE A 120 3.44 9.39 10.71
C ILE A 120 4.42 8.42 11.38
N HIS A 121 4.73 8.60 12.65
CA HIS A 121 5.66 7.75 13.40
C HIS A 121 5.00 6.54 14.08
N ILE A 122 3.71 6.38 13.93
CA ILE A 122 2.99 5.25 14.55
C ILE A 122 2.94 4.03 13.62
#